data_59a591b34f3bf4c1c6740b470f091075
#
_entry.id   59a591b34f3bf4c1c6740b470f091075
#
_cell.length_a   1.000
_cell.length_b   1.000
_cell.length_c   1.000
_cell.angle_alpha   90.00
_cell.angle_beta   90.00
_cell.angle_gamma   90.00
#
_symmetry.space_group_name_H-M   'P 1'
#
loop_
_entity.id
_entity.type
_entity.pdbx_description
1 polymer ?
#
loop_
_entity_poly.entity_id
_entity_poly.type
_entity_poly.pdbx_seq_one_letter_code
_entity_poly.pdbx_strand_id
1 'polypeptide(L)'
;HPAVKIVVVTSLLDHEVLARAKTAGADSLWYKDCTQEALMDVVRKTATGAHIFPDCPPAVEIGTAKSTDFTKAERKVLRYLVRGLSYGKIAEAMGVEVTTVKYHVTNMLQKTNLENKLQLALAVSNAKMIADLAEE
;
A
#
# COMPACT_ATOMS: atom_id res chain seq x y z
N HIS A 1 -27.41 -4.45 0.45
CA HIS A 1 -28.41 -5.31 1.13
C HIS A 1 -27.87 -5.78 2.47
N PRO A 2 -28.62 -5.62 3.58
CA PRO A 2 -28.07 -5.92 4.92
C PRO A 2 -27.71 -7.40 5.15
N ALA A 3 -28.31 -8.31 4.39
CA ALA A 3 -28.01 -9.74 4.50
C ALA A 3 -26.76 -10.16 3.71
N VAL A 4 -26.25 -9.30 2.83
CA VAL A 4 -25.08 -9.60 2.01
C VAL A 4 -23.82 -9.22 2.76
N LYS A 5 -22.86 -10.14 2.80
CA LYS A 5 -21.53 -9.90 3.36
C LYS A 5 -20.53 -9.75 2.23
N ILE A 6 -19.60 -8.82 2.40
CA ILE A 6 -18.61 -8.47 1.37
C ILE A 6 -17.22 -8.80 1.90
N VAL A 7 -16.51 -9.70 1.19
CA VAL A 7 -15.11 -10.01 1.43
C VAL A 7 -14.31 -9.51 0.23
N VAL A 8 -13.39 -8.60 0.48
CA VAL A 8 -12.47 -8.12 -0.56
C VAL A 8 -11.25 -9.05 -0.60
N VAL A 9 -10.95 -9.58 -1.78
CA VAL A 9 -9.76 -10.42 -1.98
C VAL A 9 -8.86 -9.72 -2.98
N THR A 10 -7.64 -9.41 -2.58
CA THR A 10 -6.75 -8.58 -3.39
C THR A 10 -5.31 -9.09 -3.39
N SER A 11 -4.59 -8.84 -4.48
CA SER A 11 -3.14 -9.04 -4.54
C SER A 11 -2.37 -7.74 -4.27
N LEU A 12 -3.06 -6.62 -4.05
CA LEU A 12 -2.44 -5.33 -3.80
C LEU A 12 -2.04 -5.21 -2.33
N LEU A 13 -0.76 -4.94 -2.09
CA LEU A 13 -0.17 -4.88 -0.75
C LEU A 13 -0.03 -3.43 -0.29
N ASP A 14 -1.00 -2.60 -0.63
CA ASP A 14 -1.03 -1.17 -0.34
C ASP A 14 -1.88 -0.90 0.90
N HIS A 15 -1.32 -0.17 1.85
CA HIS A 15 -2.05 0.25 3.07
C HIS A 15 -3.33 1.03 2.72
N GLU A 16 -3.31 1.83 1.66
CA GLU A 16 -4.46 2.65 1.25
C GLU A 16 -5.61 1.78 0.77
N VAL A 17 -5.32 0.67 0.09
CA VAL A 17 -6.36 -0.29 -0.35
C VAL A 17 -7.07 -0.87 0.86
N LEU A 18 -6.31 -1.26 1.88
CA LEU A 18 -6.87 -1.77 3.13
C LEU A 18 -7.77 -0.73 3.80
N ALA A 19 -7.30 0.51 3.90
CA ALA A 19 -8.07 1.59 4.51
C ALA A 19 -9.35 1.89 3.74
N ARG A 20 -9.28 1.92 2.41
CA ARG A 20 -10.45 2.18 1.56
C ARG A 20 -11.50 1.08 1.66
N ALA A 21 -11.07 -0.18 1.77
CA ALA A 21 -12.00 -1.30 1.93
C ALA A 21 -12.80 -1.16 3.22
N LYS A 22 -12.14 -0.80 4.32
CA LYS A 22 -12.81 -0.54 5.59
C LYS A 22 -13.80 0.62 5.49
N THR A 23 -13.38 1.73 4.91
CA THR A 23 -14.21 2.92 4.77
C THR A 23 -15.41 2.69 3.87
N ALA A 24 -15.24 1.88 2.83
CA ALA A 24 -16.31 1.57 1.87
C ALA A 24 -17.35 0.60 2.44
N GLY A 25 -17.12 0.05 3.63
CA GLY A 25 -18.08 -0.83 4.29
C GLY A 25 -17.94 -2.30 3.97
N ALA A 26 -16.79 -2.74 3.47
CA ALA A 26 -16.52 -4.16 3.32
C ALA A 26 -16.54 -4.84 4.70
N ASP A 27 -17.00 -6.08 4.76
CA ASP A 27 -17.04 -6.83 6.01
C ASP A 27 -15.66 -7.38 6.37
N SER A 28 -14.90 -7.83 5.38
CA SER A 28 -13.55 -8.38 5.58
C SER A 28 -12.68 -8.14 4.37
N LEU A 29 -11.36 -8.25 4.56
CA LEU A 29 -10.39 -8.21 3.48
C LEU A 29 -9.31 -9.25 3.72
N TRP A 30 -8.89 -9.93 2.67
CA TRP A 30 -7.76 -10.84 2.72
C TRP A 30 -6.97 -10.79 1.42
N TYR A 31 -5.83 -11.49 1.37
CA TYR A 31 -4.90 -11.43 0.24
C TYR A 31 -4.96 -12.70 -0.59
N LYS A 32 -4.78 -12.56 -1.93
CA LYS A 32 -4.81 -13.69 -2.86
C LYS A 32 -3.68 -14.69 -2.63
N ASP A 33 -2.51 -14.20 -2.20
CA ASP A 33 -1.33 -15.04 -1.98
C ASP A 33 -1.38 -15.70 -0.61
N CYS A 34 -2.46 -16.40 -0.33
CA CYS A 34 -2.65 -17.16 0.90
C CYS A 34 -3.09 -18.58 0.55
N THR A 35 -3.10 -19.47 1.53
CA THR A 35 -3.61 -20.82 1.30
C THR A 35 -5.13 -20.77 1.08
N GLN A 36 -5.64 -21.75 0.34
CA GLN A 36 -7.07 -21.87 0.13
C GLN A 36 -7.82 -22.01 1.44
N GLU A 37 -7.26 -22.76 2.41
CA GLU A 37 -7.85 -22.92 3.74
C GLU A 37 -7.95 -21.60 4.49
N ALA A 38 -6.90 -20.76 4.43
CA ALA A 38 -6.90 -19.46 5.10
C ALA A 38 -8.00 -18.56 4.52
N LEU A 39 -8.14 -18.51 3.20
CA LEU A 39 -9.18 -17.72 2.56
C LEU A 39 -10.58 -18.24 2.91
N MET A 40 -10.78 -19.56 2.87
CA MET A 40 -12.06 -20.16 3.20
C MET A 40 -12.44 -19.90 4.66
N ASP A 41 -11.46 -19.89 5.56
CA ASP A 41 -11.69 -19.55 6.97
C ASP A 41 -12.20 -18.13 7.12
N VAL A 42 -11.59 -17.16 6.41
CA VAL A 42 -12.05 -15.77 6.40
C VAL A 42 -13.48 -15.67 5.90
N VAL A 43 -13.80 -16.35 4.80
CA VAL A 43 -15.15 -16.36 4.23
C VAL A 43 -16.17 -16.91 5.22
N ARG A 44 -15.88 -18.05 5.86
CA ARG A 44 -16.79 -18.68 6.83
C ARG A 44 -17.03 -17.77 8.03
N LYS A 45 -15.98 -17.21 8.60
CA LYS A 45 -16.10 -16.31 9.75
C LYS A 45 -16.88 -15.05 9.42
N THR A 46 -16.64 -14.49 8.22
CA THR A 46 -17.36 -13.31 7.76
C THR A 46 -18.85 -13.61 7.61
N ALA A 47 -19.19 -14.79 7.10
CA ALA A 47 -20.58 -15.20 6.93
C ALA A 47 -21.32 -15.27 8.28
N THR A 48 -20.61 -15.53 9.37
CA THR A 48 -21.19 -15.57 10.73
C THR A 48 -21.19 -14.21 11.43
N GLY A 49 -20.79 -13.15 10.74
CA GLY A 49 -20.81 -11.78 11.26
C GLY A 49 -19.47 -11.21 11.70
N ALA A 50 -18.38 -11.97 11.55
CA ALA A 50 -17.06 -11.47 11.90
C ALA A 50 -16.58 -10.44 10.87
N HIS A 51 -15.74 -9.50 11.32
CA HIS A 51 -15.06 -8.55 10.48
C HIS A 51 -13.56 -8.82 10.58
N ILE A 52 -12.95 -9.27 9.48
CA ILE A 52 -11.55 -9.70 9.49
C ILE A 52 -10.74 -8.79 8.57
N PHE A 53 -9.87 -7.97 9.17
CA PHE A 53 -8.95 -7.11 8.47
C PHE A 53 -7.55 -7.32 9.04
N PRO A 54 -6.51 -7.50 8.21
CA PRO A 54 -5.15 -7.52 8.72
C PRO A 54 -4.76 -6.14 9.25
N ASP A 55 -3.84 -6.08 10.20
CA ASP A 55 -3.35 -4.81 10.74
C ASP A 55 -2.60 -4.00 9.68
N CYS A 56 -1.88 -4.70 8.82
CA CYS A 56 -1.13 -4.09 7.72
C CYS A 56 -0.99 -5.12 6.60
N PRO A 57 -0.70 -4.67 5.36
CA PRO A 57 -0.39 -5.60 4.27
C PRO A 57 0.85 -6.43 4.59
N PRO A 58 0.97 -7.65 4.02
CA PRO A 58 2.19 -8.46 4.16
C PRO A 58 3.43 -7.68 3.71
N ALA A 59 4.53 -7.87 4.41
CA ALA A 59 5.79 -7.22 4.07
C ALA A 59 6.36 -7.81 2.76
N VAL A 60 6.86 -6.92 1.89
CA VAL A 60 7.55 -7.32 0.66
C VAL A 60 8.92 -6.66 0.62
N GLU A 61 9.84 -7.26 -0.13
CA GLU A 61 11.20 -6.74 -0.28
C GLU A 61 11.22 -5.64 -1.35
N ILE A 62 11.86 -4.53 -1.01
CA ILE A 62 12.12 -3.42 -1.92
C ILE A 62 13.62 -3.15 -1.86
N GLY A 63 14.36 -3.66 -2.85
CA GLY A 63 15.82 -3.64 -2.77
C GLY A 63 16.29 -4.41 -1.54
N THR A 64 17.12 -3.79 -0.70
CA THR A 64 17.62 -4.39 0.55
C THR A 64 16.71 -4.16 1.75
N ALA A 65 15.64 -3.38 1.58
CA ALA A 65 14.68 -3.07 2.64
C ALA A 65 13.39 -3.87 2.48
N LYS A 66 12.53 -3.79 3.47
CA LYS A 66 11.17 -4.33 3.41
C LYS A 66 10.17 -3.18 3.41
N SER A 67 8.98 -3.43 2.87
CA SER A 67 7.91 -2.44 2.84
C SER A 67 7.59 -1.88 4.23
N THR A 68 7.77 -2.67 5.27
CA THR A 68 7.56 -2.24 6.67
C THR A 68 8.62 -1.26 7.18
N ASP A 69 9.73 -1.12 6.48
CA ASP A 69 10.81 -0.19 6.87
C ASP A 69 10.53 1.25 6.43
N PHE A 70 9.48 1.47 5.65
CA PHE A 70 9.13 2.81 5.18
C PHE A 70 8.22 3.51 6.17
N THR A 71 8.50 4.80 6.42
CA THR A 71 7.64 5.63 7.26
C THR A 71 6.35 6.00 6.51
N LYS A 72 5.38 6.50 7.24
CA LYS A 72 4.12 6.99 6.66
C LYS A 72 4.39 8.11 5.65
N ALA A 73 5.28 9.05 5.97
CA ALA A 73 5.65 10.14 5.07
C ALA A 73 6.34 9.63 3.81
N GLU A 74 7.21 8.64 3.95
CA GLU A 74 7.88 8.01 2.82
C GLU A 74 6.88 7.30 1.89
N ARG A 75 5.94 6.56 2.45
CA ARG A 75 4.88 5.93 1.64
C ARG A 75 4.05 6.96 0.88
N LYS A 76 3.80 8.11 1.50
CA LYS A 76 3.07 9.21 0.85
C LYS A 76 3.84 9.77 -0.34
N VAL A 77 5.15 9.97 -0.17
CA VAL A 77 6.03 10.39 -1.27
C VAL A 77 6.04 9.35 -2.40
N LEU A 78 6.14 8.06 -2.04
CA LEU A 78 6.14 6.96 -3.01
C LEU A 78 4.86 6.96 -3.86
N ARG A 79 3.73 7.25 -3.27
CA ARG A 79 2.45 7.28 -3.99
C ARG A 79 2.49 8.30 -5.13
N TYR A 80 3.10 9.45 -4.92
CA TYR A 80 3.27 10.46 -5.96
C TYR A 80 4.37 10.08 -6.96
N LEU A 81 5.46 9.46 -6.47
CA LEU A 81 6.56 9.03 -7.35
C LEU A 81 6.10 8.00 -8.39
N VAL A 82 5.29 7.03 -7.99
CA VAL A 82 4.79 6.01 -8.93
C VAL A 82 3.89 6.61 -10.00
N ARG A 83 3.30 7.77 -9.74
CA ARG A 83 2.52 8.52 -10.72
C ARG A 83 3.37 9.38 -11.63
N GLY A 84 4.68 9.45 -11.38
CA GLY A 84 5.61 10.22 -12.20
C GLY A 84 5.66 11.71 -11.89
N LEU A 85 5.18 12.15 -10.73
CA LEU A 85 5.24 13.56 -10.34
C LEU A 85 6.67 13.98 -10.04
N SER A 86 7.00 15.23 -10.42
CA SER A 86 8.27 15.85 -10.07
C SER A 86 8.33 16.17 -8.57
N TYR A 87 9.53 16.37 -8.05
CA TYR A 87 9.70 16.75 -6.64
C TYR A 87 8.94 18.03 -6.29
N GLY A 88 8.92 19.01 -7.20
CA GLY A 88 8.18 20.24 -6.99
C GLY A 88 6.67 20.01 -6.84
N LYS A 89 6.11 19.16 -7.68
CA LYS A 89 4.69 18.81 -7.62
C LYS A 89 4.36 17.99 -6.38
N ILE A 90 5.25 17.08 -5.99
CA ILE A 90 5.08 16.31 -4.75
C ILE A 90 5.07 17.25 -3.54
N ALA A 91 6.03 18.17 -3.49
CA ALA A 91 6.14 19.13 -2.40
C ALA A 91 4.87 19.98 -2.29
N GLU A 92 4.35 20.45 -3.42
CA GLU A 92 3.12 21.21 -3.47
C GLU A 92 1.92 20.39 -2.97
N ALA A 93 1.80 19.16 -3.43
CA ALA A 93 0.69 18.27 -3.05
C ALA A 93 0.73 17.91 -1.56
N MET A 94 1.92 17.78 -0.99
CA MET A 94 2.10 17.45 0.43
C MET A 94 2.12 18.67 1.35
N GLY A 95 2.23 19.88 0.80
CA GLY A 95 2.36 21.09 1.59
C GLY A 95 3.69 21.20 2.32
N VAL A 96 4.78 20.72 1.71
CA VAL A 96 6.13 20.74 2.30
C VAL A 96 7.11 21.34 1.30
N GLU A 97 8.34 21.58 1.76
CA GLU A 97 9.42 22.07 0.88
C GLU A 97 9.95 20.97 -0.03
N VAL A 98 10.48 21.36 -1.20
CA VAL A 98 11.12 20.43 -2.12
C VAL A 98 12.29 19.70 -1.45
N THR A 99 13.05 20.38 -0.61
CA THR A 99 14.14 19.77 0.15
C THR A 99 13.67 18.66 1.05
N THR A 100 12.48 18.76 1.63
CA THR A 100 11.88 17.71 2.46
C THR A 100 11.56 16.47 1.62
N VAL A 101 11.00 16.66 0.42
CA VAL A 101 10.73 15.55 -0.51
C VAL A 101 12.03 14.84 -0.89
N LYS A 102 13.06 15.62 -1.28
CA LYS A 102 14.38 15.06 -1.61
C LYS A 102 15.00 14.30 -0.45
N TYR A 103 14.84 14.80 0.77
CA TYR A 103 15.29 14.14 1.98
C TYR A 103 14.65 12.75 2.13
N HIS A 104 13.34 12.67 1.97
CA HIS A 104 12.62 11.38 2.05
C HIS A 104 13.08 10.41 0.96
N VAL A 105 13.24 10.89 -0.27
CA VAL A 105 13.72 10.04 -1.38
C VAL A 105 15.14 9.56 -1.12
N THR A 106 16.03 10.43 -0.66
CA THR A 106 17.41 10.04 -0.33
C THR A 106 17.43 8.96 0.75
N ASN A 107 16.64 9.12 1.79
CA ASN A 107 16.54 8.11 2.85
C ASN A 107 16.04 6.76 2.32
N MET A 108 15.04 6.79 1.46
CA MET A 108 14.51 5.57 0.84
C MET A 108 15.54 4.89 -0.06
N LEU A 109 16.29 5.66 -0.84
CA LEU A 109 17.34 5.11 -1.69
C LEU A 109 18.46 4.49 -0.87
N GLN A 110 18.83 5.08 0.25
CA GLN A 110 19.84 4.53 1.15
C GLN A 110 19.38 3.21 1.76
N LYS A 111 18.17 3.15 2.29
CA LYS A 111 17.68 1.91 2.93
C LYS A 111 17.40 0.78 1.94
N THR A 112 17.06 1.11 0.69
CA THR A 112 16.77 0.11 -0.35
C THR A 112 17.99 -0.25 -1.19
N ASN A 113 19.06 0.55 -1.10
CA ASN A 113 20.25 0.43 -1.93
C ASN A 113 19.95 0.53 -3.44
N LEU A 114 18.91 1.27 -3.80
CA LEU A 114 18.57 1.57 -5.19
C LEU A 114 19.26 2.86 -5.63
N GLU A 115 19.48 3.01 -6.94
CA GLU A 115 20.34 4.08 -7.45
C GLU A 115 19.60 5.43 -7.64
N ASN A 116 18.32 5.38 -8.00
CA ASN A 116 17.58 6.60 -8.32
C ASN A 116 16.08 6.41 -8.08
N LYS A 117 15.34 7.53 -8.16
CA LYS A 117 13.90 7.52 -7.89
C LYS A 117 13.10 6.66 -8.87
N LEU A 118 13.58 6.52 -10.12
CA LEU A 118 12.91 5.68 -11.11
C LEU A 118 12.98 4.21 -10.71
N GLN A 119 14.17 3.74 -10.31
CA GLN A 119 14.32 2.36 -9.82
C GLN A 119 13.46 2.11 -8.58
N LEU A 120 13.40 3.09 -7.67
CA LEU A 120 12.57 3.00 -6.48
C LEU A 120 11.09 2.88 -6.84
N ALA A 121 10.60 3.76 -7.73
CA ALA A 121 9.22 3.74 -8.17
C ALA A 121 8.85 2.42 -8.86
N LEU A 122 9.72 1.90 -9.72
CA LEU A 122 9.50 0.64 -10.41
C LEU A 122 9.47 -0.54 -9.43
N ALA A 123 10.40 -0.59 -8.48
CA ALA A 123 10.46 -1.66 -7.49
C ALA A 123 9.19 -1.69 -6.63
N VAL A 124 8.74 -0.53 -6.19
CA VAL A 124 7.54 -0.39 -5.36
C VAL A 124 6.29 -0.77 -6.14
N SER A 125 6.19 -0.35 -7.39
CA SER A 125 5.07 -0.68 -8.27
C SER A 125 5.02 -2.17 -8.59
N ASN A 126 6.16 -2.77 -8.94
CA ASN A 126 6.24 -4.20 -9.25
C ASN A 126 5.92 -5.08 -8.04
N ALA A 127 6.27 -4.63 -6.85
CA ALA A 127 5.94 -5.33 -5.60
C ALA A 127 4.49 -5.13 -5.15
N LYS A 128 3.72 -4.32 -5.85
CA LYS A 128 2.32 -3.99 -5.53
C LYS A 128 2.16 -3.34 -4.15
N MET A 129 3.22 -2.73 -3.65
CA MET A 129 3.22 -2.01 -2.37
C MET A 129 2.39 -0.72 -2.46
N ILE A 130 2.41 -0.07 -3.61
CA ILE A 130 1.62 1.12 -3.91
C ILE A 130 0.76 0.83 -5.13
N ALA A 131 -0.54 0.95 -4.99
CA ALA A 131 -1.50 0.80 -6.09
C ALA A 131 -1.76 2.16 -6.74
N ASP A 132 -2.02 2.15 -8.04
CA ASP A 132 -2.51 3.35 -8.73
C ASP A 132 -4.01 3.47 -8.48
N LEU A 133 -4.34 4.27 -7.48
CA LEU A 133 -5.73 4.49 -7.09
C LEU A 133 -6.25 5.75 -7.78
N ALA A 134 -7.33 5.62 -8.54
CA ALA A 134 -7.95 6.75 -9.20
C ALA A 134 -8.37 7.81 -8.16
N GLU A 135 -8.15 9.06 -8.50
CA GLU A 135 -8.64 10.17 -7.69
C GLU A 135 -10.13 10.37 -7.93
N GLU A 136 -10.80 10.69 -6.89
CA GLU A 136 -12.24 10.95 -6.93
C GLU A 136 -12.54 12.43 -6.81
#